data_846a7d8e96098a9377f4ce34872e7436
#
_entry.id   846a7d8e96098a9377f4ce34872e7436
#
_cell.length_a   1.000
_cell.length_b   1.000
_cell.length_c   1.000
_cell.angle_alpha   90.00
_cell.angle_beta   90.00
_cell.angle_gamma   90.00
#
_symmetry.space_group_name_H-M   'P 1'
#
loop_
_entity.id
_entity.type
_entity.pdbx_description
1 polymer ?
#
loop_
_entity_poly.entity_id
_entity_poly.type
_entity_poly.pdbx_seq_one_letter_code
_entity_poly.pdbx_strand_id
1 'polypeptide(L)'
;MENLLIKKVDRENKEEFSHIIKIRRDVFINEQNCTEESEWDDDMYKCEYYLAYYQGYPCATLRYREKEGKIKIERVAVLEEFRGKDIGKEIMEYILDILKEKKIEIMLHSQERVIGFYQKLGFQTYGQRFYEENIPHLAMNLKSCSTPSES
;
A
#
# COMPACT_ATOMS: atom_id res chain seq x y z
N MET A 1 3.04 7.50 16.35
CA MET A 1 4.22 6.64 16.74
C MET A 1 5.46 7.50 16.73
N GLU A 2 6.19 7.45 17.80
CA GLU A 2 7.43 8.21 17.88
C GLU A 2 8.45 7.65 16.91
N ASN A 3 9.31 8.50 16.42
CA ASN A 3 10.40 8.13 15.53
C ASN A 3 9.97 7.64 14.15
N LEU A 4 8.69 7.72 13.84
CA LEU A 4 8.19 7.35 12.53
C LEU A 4 7.79 8.60 11.77
N LEU A 5 8.40 8.81 10.62
CA LEU A 5 8.07 9.93 9.74
C LEU A 5 7.51 9.37 8.44
N ILE A 6 6.33 9.81 8.05
CA ILE A 6 5.70 9.39 6.80
C ILE A 6 5.55 10.62 5.92
N LYS A 7 5.96 10.53 4.67
CA LYS A 7 5.89 11.68 3.79
C LYS A 7 5.56 11.28 2.37
N LYS A 8 4.94 12.20 1.65
CA LYS A 8 4.71 12.03 0.22
C LYS A 8 6.02 12.25 -0.50
N VAL A 9 6.28 11.45 -1.52
CA VAL A 9 7.51 11.52 -2.27
C VAL A 9 7.20 11.88 -3.71
N ASP A 10 7.87 12.93 -4.20
CA ASP A 10 7.82 13.30 -5.59
C ASP A 10 8.75 12.37 -6.36
N ARG A 11 8.24 11.77 -7.43
CA ARG A 11 9.04 10.86 -8.23
C ARG A 11 10.28 11.54 -8.82
N GLU A 12 10.23 12.87 -8.96
CA GLU A 12 11.38 13.62 -9.45
C GLU A 12 12.49 13.74 -8.41
N ASN A 13 12.19 13.50 -7.14
CA ASN A 13 13.22 13.49 -6.12
C ASN A 13 13.89 12.13 -6.17
N LYS A 14 15.02 12.07 -6.87
CA LYS A 14 15.65 10.79 -7.18
C LYS A 14 16.18 10.07 -5.95
N GLU A 15 16.66 10.81 -4.97
CA GLU A 15 17.17 10.18 -3.76
C GLU A 15 16.04 9.49 -2.99
N GLU A 16 14.95 10.22 -2.73
CA GLU A 16 13.84 9.64 -1.99
C GLU A 16 13.20 8.50 -2.76
N PHE A 17 13.05 8.69 -4.07
CA PHE A 17 12.42 7.64 -4.86
C PHE A 17 13.30 6.39 -4.92
N SER A 18 14.62 6.53 -4.83
CA SER A 18 15.52 5.37 -4.81
C SER A 18 15.27 4.51 -3.57
N HIS A 19 14.89 5.14 -2.45
CA HIS A 19 14.55 4.37 -1.24
C HIS A 19 13.30 3.54 -1.47
N ILE A 20 12.32 4.09 -2.17
CA ILE A 20 11.10 3.35 -2.50
C ILE A 20 11.43 2.16 -3.39
N ILE A 21 12.25 2.39 -4.42
CA ILE A 21 12.66 1.32 -5.33
C ILE A 21 13.37 0.21 -4.56
N LYS A 22 14.26 0.56 -3.64
CA LYS A 22 14.98 -0.45 -2.88
C LYS A 22 14.04 -1.27 -1.99
N ILE A 23 13.09 -0.62 -1.33
CA ILE A 23 12.13 -1.33 -0.48
C ILE A 23 11.31 -2.30 -1.32
N ARG A 24 10.83 -1.84 -2.47
CA ARG A 24 10.02 -2.69 -3.36
C ARG A 24 10.84 -3.87 -3.88
N ARG A 25 12.11 -3.64 -4.24
CA ARG A 25 12.96 -4.72 -4.70
C ARG A 25 13.17 -5.74 -3.59
N ASP A 26 13.47 -5.28 -2.39
CA ASP A 26 13.74 -6.20 -1.29
C ASP A 26 12.51 -7.04 -0.94
N VAL A 27 11.32 -6.42 -0.92
CA VAL A 27 10.11 -7.13 -0.51
C VAL A 27 9.53 -7.98 -1.65
N PHE A 28 9.38 -7.40 -2.84
CA PHE A 28 8.62 -8.08 -3.88
C PHE A 28 9.50 -8.97 -4.76
N ILE A 29 10.72 -8.55 -5.06
CA ILE A 29 11.58 -9.34 -5.92
C ILE A 29 12.42 -10.30 -5.10
N ASN A 30 13.15 -9.81 -4.12
CA ASN A 30 14.09 -10.65 -3.37
C ASN A 30 13.38 -11.58 -2.40
N GLU A 31 12.36 -11.09 -1.71
CA GLU A 31 11.66 -11.89 -0.70
C GLU A 31 10.54 -12.72 -1.30
N GLN A 32 9.73 -12.14 -2.20
CA GLN A 32 8.55 -12.81 -2.72
C GLN A 32 8.72 -13.38 -4.13
N ASN A 33 9.90 -13.20 -4.71
CA ASN A 33 10.25 -13.78 -6.02
C ASN A 33 9.41 -13.27 -7.19
N CYS A 34 8.89 -12.05 -7.09
CA CYS A 34 8.24 -11.42 -8.23
C CYS A 34 9.31 -11.10 -9.28
N THR A 35 8.89 -11.05 -10.55
CA THR A 35 9.85 -10.77 -11.62
C THR A 35 10.11 -9.27 -11.71
N GLU A 36 11.26 -8.93 -12.31
CA GLU A 36 11.57 -7.52 -12.57
C GLU A 36 10.48 -6.89 -13.43
N GLU A 37 10.05 -7.62 -14.48
CA GLU A 37 9.09 -7.04 -15.41
C GLU A 37 7.75 -6.73 -14.76
N SER A 38 7.28 -7.60 -13.86
CA SER A 38 5.98 -7.38 -13.26
C SER A 38 6.03 -6.31 -12.17
N GLU A 39 7.17 -6.18 -11.50
CA GLU A 39 7.27 -5.20 -10.42
C GLU A 39 7.35 -3.77 -10.94
N TRP A 40 8.12 -3.57 -12.02
CA TRP A 40 8.31 -2.22 -12.58
C TRP A 40 7.34 -2.04 -13.75
N ASP A 41 6.10 -1.68 -13.42
CA ASP A 41 5.05 -1.59 -14.42
C ASP A 41 4.97 -0.20 -15.05
N ASP A 42 4.17 -0.10 -16.11
CA ASP A 42 4.03 1.16 -16.83
C ASP A 42 3.21 2.19 -16.08
N ASP A 43 2.56 1.78 -15.00
CA ASP A 43 1.68 2.67 -14.26
C ASP A 43 2.42 3.48 -13.20
N MET A 44 3.75 3.32 -13.11
CA MET A 44 4.52 4.02 -12.10
C MET A 44 4.36 5.53 -12.17
N TYR A 45 4.08 6.06 -13.36
CA TYR A 45 3.95 7.51 -13.54
C TYR A 45 2.58 8.04 -13.14
N LYS A 46 1.62 7.17 -12.86
CA LYS A 46 0.26 7.56 -12.57
C LYS A 46 -0.07 7.52 -11.09
N CYS A 47 0.92 7.23 -10.25
CA CYS A 47 0.69 6.98 -8.85
C CYS A 47 1.23 8.08 -7.96
N GLU A 48 0.62 8.20 -6.79
CA GLU A 48 1.15 9.02 -5.71
C GLU A 48 1.91 8.11 -4.76
N TYR A 49 3.10 8.53 -4.34
CA TYR A 49 4.01 7.69 -3.57
C TYR A 49 4.21 8.22 -2.16
N TYR A 50 4.31 7.30 -1.21
CA TYR A 50 4.57 7.62 0.19
C TYR A 50 5.69 6.75 0.71
N LEU A 51 6.49 7.31 1.61
CA LEU A 51 7.66 6.65 2.16
C LEU A 51 7.67 6.90 3.67
N ALA A 52 7.98 5.85 4.43
CA ALA A 52 8.08 5.95 5.87
C ALA A 52 9.53 5.74 6.29
N TYR A 53 9.96 6.56 7.23
CA TYR A 53 11.27 6.46 7.86
C TYR A 53 11.06 6.10 9.33
N TYR A 54 11.81 5.14 9.82
CA TYR A 54 11.80 4.81 11.24
C TYR A 54 13.19 5.08 11.79
N GLN A 55 13.28 6.00 12.76
CA GLN A 55 14.56 6.43 13.32
C GLN A 55 15.54 6.84 12.21
N GLY A 56 15.00 7.48 11.17
CA GLY A 56 15.81 7.98 10.07
C GLY A 56 16.09 6.98 8.96
N TYR A 57 15.66 5.73 9.09
CA TYR A 57 15.90 4.71 8.07
C TYR A 57 14.65 4.47 7.24
N PRO A 58 14.76 4.47 5.90
CA PRO A 58 13.62 4.13 5.05
C PRO A 58 13.18 2.71 5.36
N CYS A 59 11.89 2.52 5.67
CA CYS A 59 11.44 1.21 6.13
C CYS A 59 10.18 0.70 5.47
N ALA A 60 9.35 1.58 4.89
CA ALA A 60 8.08 1.14 4.33
C ALA A 60 7.63 2.10 3.25
N THR A 61 6.78 1.61 2.34
CA THR A 61 6.26 2.42 1.26
C THR A 61 4.89 1.91 0.85
N LEU A 62 4.14 2.79 0.19
CA LEU A 62 2.95 2.40 -0.55
C LEU A 62 2.72 3.43 -1.63
N ARG A 63 1.85 3.09 -2.58
CA ARG A 63 1.42 4.06 -3.59
C ARG A 63 -0.07 3.91 -3.79
N TYR A 64 -0.71 4.93 -4.38
CA TYR A 64 -2.10 4.78 -4.77
C TYR A 64 -2.33 5.53 -6.08
N ARG A 65 -3.41 5.16 -6.74
CA ARG A 65 -3.84 5.84 -7.97
C ARG A 65 -5.34 5.74 -8.09
N GLU A 66 -5.92 6.61 -8.91
CA GLU A 66 -7.32 6.48 -9.26
C GLU A 66 -7.43 5.55 -10.46
N LYS A 67 -8.36 4.62 -10.39
CA LYS A 67 -8.59 3.67 -11.45
C LYS A 67 -10.08 3.36 -11.50
N GLU A 68 -10.70 3.67 -12.64
CA GLU A 68 -12.12 3.36 -12.86
C GLU A 68 -13.02 3.95 -11.77
N GLY A 69 -12.70 5.18 -11.35
CA GLY A 69 -13.52 5.87 -10.37
C GLY A 69 -13.26 5.49 -8.93
N LYS A 70 -12.27 4.66 -8.68
CA LYS A 70 -11.91 4.24 -7.34
C LYS A 70 -10.46 4.57 -7.06
N ILE A 71 -10.11 4.63 -5.78
CA ILE A 71 -8.72 4.75 -5.37
C ILE A 71 -8.19 3.35 -5.15
N LYS A 72 -7.12 2.98 -5.82
CA LYS A 72 -6.48 1.68 -5.62
C LYS A 72 -5.15 1.87 -4.92
N ILE A 73 -5.00 1.28 -3.74
CA ILE A 73 -3.74 1.28 -3.00
C ILE A 73 -2.95 0.07 -3.44
N GLU A 74 -1.66 0.27 -3.74
CA GLU A 74 -0.81 -0.77 -4.30
C GLU A 74 0.57 -0.74 -3.67
N ARG A 75 1.26 -1.86 -3.76
CA ARG A 75 2.67 -1.98 -3.39
C ARG A 75 2.94 -1.56 -1.95
N VAL A 76 2.08 -2.01 -1.05
CA VAL A 76 2.29 -1.78 0.39
C VAL A 76 3.39 -2.72 0.84
N ALA A 77 4.47 -2.17 1.35
CA ALA A 77 5.64 -2.97 1.70
C ALA A 77 6.33 -2.43 2.94
N VAL A 78 6.70 -3.33 3.85
CA VAL A 78 7.51 -3.01 5.02
C VAL A 78 8.73 -3.94 4.98
N LEU A 79 9.92 -3.37 5.11
CA LEU A 79 11.14 -4.18 5.13
C LEU A 79 11.07 -5.16 6.29
N GLU A 80 11.62 -6.36 6.07
CA GLU A 80 11.50 -7.46 7.02
C GLU A 80 11.99 -7.07 8.40
N GLU A 81 13.13 -6.38 8.47
CA GLU A 81 13.72 -6.03 9.77
C GLU A 81 12.91 -5.00 10.53
N PHE A 82 11.92 -4.38 9.91
CA PHE A 82 11.08 -3.39 10.59
C PHE A 82 9.66 -3.91 10.85
N ARG A 83 9.39 -5.18 10.58
CA ARG A 83 8.06 -5.75 10.82
C ARG A 83 7.87 -6.01 12.31
N GLY A 84 6.60 -6.09 12.72
CA GLY A 84 6.28 -6.31 14.12
C GLY A 84 6.29 -5.05 14.96
N LYS A 85 6.37 -3.88 14.32
CA LYS A 85 6.37 -2.59 15.01
C LYS A 85 5.18 -1.74 14.66
N ASP A 86 4.17 -2.32 14.01
CA ASP A 86 2.95 -1.61 13.58
C ASP A 86 3.20 -0.54 12.52
N ILE A 87 4.33 -0.58 11.83
CA ILE A 87 4.63 0.42 10.80
C ILE A 87 3.65 0.31 9.64
N GLY A 88 3.32 -0.93 9.23
CA GLY A 88 2.35 -1.11 8.15
C GLY A 88 1.00 -0.52 8.51
N LYS A 89 0.55 -0.71 9.74
CA LYS A 89 -0.69 -0.13 10.21
C LYS A 89 -0.62 1.40 10.17
N GLU A 90 0.49 1.96 10.63
CA GLU A 90 0.64 3.42 10.70
C GLU A 90 0.63 4.06 9.32
N ILE A 91 1.34 3.47 8.35
CA ILE A 91 1.39 4.07 7.02
C ILE A 91 0.04 3.95 6.34
N MET A 92 -0.67 2.84 6.56
CA MET A 92 -2.02 2.68 6.01
C MET A 92 -3.00 3.66 6.64
N GLU A 93 -2.96 3.82 7.95
CA GLU A 93 -3.86 4.77 8.61
C GLU A 93 -3.57 6.20 8.16
N TYR A 94 -2.29 6.51 7.97
CA TYR A 94 -1.91 7.83 7.48
C TYR A 94 -2.53 8.11 6.11
N ILE A 95 -2.42 7.16 5.19
CA ILE A 95 -2.94 7.38 3.84
C ILE A 95 -4.48 7.38 3.83
N LEU A 96 -5.10 6.52 4.63
CA LEU A 96 -6.55 6.48 4.69
C LEU A 96 -7.12 7.78 5.23
N ASP A 97 -6.44 8.39 6.20
CA ASP A 97 -6.86 9.67 6.73
C ASP A 97 -6.82 10.76 5.67
N ILE A 98 -5.80 10.74 4.83
CA ILE A 98 -5.71 11.70 3.73
C ILE A 98 -6.81 11.44 2.70
N LEU A 99 -7.02 10.17 2.36
CA LEU A 99 -7.92 9.81 1.25
C LEU A 99 -9.39 9.95 1.59
N LYS A 100 -9.74 9.97 2.89
CA LYS A 100 -11.16 10.04 3.25
C LYS A 100 -11.81 11.31 2.74
N GLU A 101 -11.03 12.37 2.52
CA GLU A 101 -11.56 13.63 2.01
C GLU A 101 -12.08 13.51 0.60
N LYS A 102 -11.61 12.53 -0.15
CA LYS A 102 -12.02 12.38 -1.55
C LYS A 102 -13.39 11.74 -1.68
N LYS A 103 -13.87 11.04 -0.66
CA LYS A 103 -15.18 10.40 -0.65
C LYS A 103 -15.37 9.45 -1.84
N ILE A 104 -14.30 8.79 -2.23
CA ILE A 104 -14.30 7.81 -3.30
C ILE A 104 -13.98 6.46 -2.67
N GLU A 105 -14.56 5.41 -3.21
CA GLU A 105 -14.30 4.06 -2.70
C GLU A 105 -12.82 3.74 -2.80
N ILE A 106 -12.26 3.18 -1.73
CA ILE A 106 -10.86 2.79 -1.68
C ILE A 106 -10.80 1.27 -1.74
N MET A 107 -9.94 0.74 -2.60
CA MET A 107 -9.83 -0.70 -2.76
C MET A 107 -8.37 -1.09 -2.92
N LEU A 108 -8.11 -2.38 -2.75
CA LEU A 108 -6.79 -2.94 -2.96
C LEU A 108 -6.93 -4.42 -3.29
N HIS A 109 -5.84 -5.00 -3.79
CA HIS A 109 -5.74 -6.45 -3.98
C HIS A 109 -4.81 -6.98 -2.90
N SER A 110 -5.36 -7.77 -1.99
CA SER A 110 -4.59 -8.27 -0.85
C SER A 110 -4.14 -9.70 -1.10
N GLN A 111 -2.87 -9.97 -0.85
CA GLN A 111 -2.44 -11.35 -0.76
C GLN A 111 -3.25 -12.05 0.31
N GLU A 112 -3.64 -13.29 0.05
CA GLU A 112 -4.57 -14.00 0.94
C GLU A 112 -4.03 -14.09 2.36
N ARG A 113 -2.74 -14.26 2.52
CA ARG A 113 -2.14 -14.46 3.84
C ARG A 113 -2.21 -13.22 4.74
N VAL A 114 -2.47 -12.03 4.18
CA VAL A 114 -2.52 -10.80 4.98
C VAL A 114 -3.88 -10.13 4.98
N ILE A 115 -4.92 -10.86 4.58
CA ILE A 115 -6.28 -10.33 4.60
C ILE A 115 -6.65 -9.83 6.00
N GLY A 116 -6.26 -10.56 7.05
CA GLY A 116 -6.58 -10.15 8.40
C GLY A 116 -6.03 -8.79 8.78
N PHE A 117 -4.85 -8.45 8.25
CA PHE A 117 -4.27 -7.14 8.50
C PHE A 117 -5.18 -6.03 7.96
N TYR A 118 -5.67 -6.21 6.73
CA TYR A 118 -6.53 -5.19 6.14
C TYR A 118 -7.93 -5.18 6.73
N GLN A 119 -8.41 -6.35 7.18
CA GLN A 119 -9.71 -6.40 7.86
C GLN A 119 -9.72 -5.56 9.11
N LYS A 120 -8.62 -5.55 9.85
CA LYS A 120 -8.51 -4.73 11.05
C LYS A 120 -8.56 -3.24 10.75
N LEU A 121 -8.26 -2.86 9.52
CA LEU A 121 -8.32 -1.46 9.09
C LEU A 121 -9.70 -1.10 8.53
N GLY A 122 -10.62 -2.05 8.49
CA GLY A 122 -11.98 -1.80 8.02
C GLY A 122 -12.28 -2.29 6.63
N PHE A 123 -11.30 -2.90 5.96
CA PHE A 123 -11.52 -3.43 4.62
C PHE A 123 -12.29 -4.75 4.69
N GLN A 124 -13.04 -5.03 3.63
CA GLN A 124 -13.75 -6.30 3.49
C GLN A 124 -13.45 -6.89 2.13
N THR A 125 -13.42 -8.22 2.05
CA THR A 125 -13.17 -8.90 0.78
C THR A 125 -14.44 -8.87 -0.09
N TYR A 126 -14.23 -8.92 -1.39
CA TYR A 126 -15.33 -9.11 -2.33
C TYR A 126 -14.79 -9.84 -3.56
N GLY A 127 -15.70 -10.51 -4.27
CA GLY A 127 -15.31 -11.25 -5.45
C GLY A 127 -14.64 -12.55 -5.12
N GLN A 128 -14.07 -13.17 -6.14
CA GLN A 128 -13.47 -14.49 -6.02
C GLN A 128 -11.96 -14.37 -5.95
N ARG A 129 -11.33 -15.40 -5.37
CA ARG A 129 -9.88 -15.49 -5.34
C ARG A 129 -9.32 -15.45 -6.77
N PHE A 130 -8.21 -14.73 -6.92
CA PHE A 130 -7.48 -14.71 -8.18
C PHE A 130 -6.00 -14.74 -7.86
N TYR A 131 -5.18 -14.90 -8.90
CA TYR A 131 -3.74 -15.03 -8.69
C TYR A 131 -3.01 -13.90 -9.39
N GLU A 132 -2.07 -13.29 -8.67
CA GLU A 132 -1.12 -12.33 -9.22
C GLU A 132 0.26 -12.85 -8.84
N GLU A 133 1.17 -12.98 -9.81
CA GLU A 133 2.51 -13.51 -9.57
C GLU A 133 2.46 -14.88 -8.88
N ASN A 134 1.47 -15.69 -9.23
CA ASN A 134 1.27 -17.02 -8.65
C ASN A 134 0.97 -17.01 -7.15
N ILE A 135 0.55 -15.87 -6.63
CA ILE A 135 0.18 -15.73 -5.22
C ILE A 135 -1.32 -15.49 -5.16
N PRO A 136 -2.05 -16.23 -4.31
CA PRO A 136 -3.51 -16.03 -4.21
C PRO A 136 -3.85 -14.68 -3.59
N HIS A 137 -4.81 -14.00 -4.19
CA HIS A 137 -5.24 -12.67 -3.80
C HIS A 137 -6.75 -12.60 -3.72
N LEU A 138 -7.24 -11.64 -2.96
CA LEU A 138 -8.65 -11.24 -2.96
C LEU A 138 -8.72 -9.72 -3.03
N ALA A 139 -9.70 -9.23 -3.78
CA ALA A 139 -9.96 -7.80 -3.79
C ALA A 139 -10.63 -7.42 -2.48
N MET A 140 -10.28 -6.25 -1.96
CA MET A 140 -10.87 -5.73 -0.74
C MET A 140 -11.22 -4.28 -0.94
N ASN A 141 -12.27 -3.82 -0.26
CA ASN A 141 -12.62 -2.41 -0.32
C ASN A 141 -12.99 -1.87 1.05
N LEU A 142 -12.87 -0.56 1.16
CA LEU A 142 -13.23 0.19 2.34
C LEU A 142 -14.37 1.10 1.92
N LYS A 143 -15.54 0.91 2.50
CA LYS A 143 -16.68 1.72 2.12
C LYS A 143 -16.51 3.12 2.65
N SER A 144 -17.03 4.07 1.89
CA SER A 144 -17.00 5.46 2.31
C SER A 144 -17.73 5.59 3.64
N CYS A 145 -17.10 6.26 4.57
CA CYS A 145 -17.71 6.45 5.87
C CYS A 145 -18.83 7.47 5.80
N SER A 146 -19.06 8.03 4.65
CA SER A 146 -20.17 8.97 4.52
C SER A 146 -21.49 8.26 4.36
N THR A 147 -21.52 6.95 4.44
CA THR A 147 -22.73 6.23 4.31
C THR A 147 -23.31 6.02 5.61
N PRO A 148 -23.98 6.74 6.07
CA PRO A 148 -24.51 6.51 7.33
C PRO A 148 -25.65 5.75 7.25
N SER A 149 -25.83 5.74 6.88
CA SER A 149 -26.69 5.29 7.02
C SER A 149 -27.00 4.34 7.10
N GLU A 150 -26.49 4.12 6.87
CA GLU A 150 -26.65 3.38 7.04
C GLU A 150 -27.06 3.27 7.96
N SER A 151 -27.19 3.76 8.14
CA SER A 151 -27.62 3.78 9.07
C SER A 151 -28.55 3.59 9.18
#